data_5226a6fd198d899e2f061bfecb6dcffc
#
_entry.id   5226a6fd198d899e2f061bfecb6dcffc
#
_cell.length_a   1.000
_cell.length_b   1.000
_cell.length_c   1.000
_cell.angle_alpha   90.00
_cell.angle_beta   90.00
_cell.angle_gamma   90.00
#
_symmetry.space_group_name_H-M   'P 1'
#
loop_
_entity.id
_entity.type
_entity.pdbx_description
1 polymer ?
#
loop_
_entity_poly.entity_id
_entity_poly.type
_entity_poly.pdbx_seq_one_letter_code
_entity_poly.pdbx_strand_id
1 'polypeptide(L)'
;EKDGDVLTTKIVVSYNGAHPYFTNAGSIGVSFPLQDRYTDSVTCRDYRCHAHIFCGENTSYIMALRMGGAAPHLGMVLTKGSLSAYSIERDLKLQSNDRGCFWLHPSAQEFAPGDTMTLEWKVFPHQGREDFREKLRAFSQVILVDAEQYVIYPGETSKVTIEPVFPAEKVTVNGTSLEKTENGVYEYLFENEKTGEYVLSIC
;
A
#
# COMPACT_ATOMS: atom_id res chain seq x y z
N GLU A 1 3.05 2.31 20.26
CA GLU A 1 3.82 3.43 20.80
C GLU A 1 3.40 4.72 20.10
N LYS A 2 3.31 5.81 20.82
CA LYS A 2 2.94 7.13 20.31
C LYS A 2 4.10 8.09 20.47
N ASP A 3 4.52 8.72 19.38
CA ASP A 3 5.54 9.77 19.37
C ASP A 3 4.96 11.01 18.63
N GLY A 4 4.65 12.05 19.41
CA GLY A 4 3.92 13.21 18.89
C GLY A 4 2.57 12.79 18.30
N ASP A 5 2.38 13.07 17.01
CA ASP A 5 1.17 12.70 16.25
C ASP A 5 1.32 11.38 15.48
N VAL A 6 2.43 10.66 15.64
CA VAL A 6 2.70 9.38 14.98
C VAL A 6 2.39 8.24 15.94
N LEU A 7 1.60 7.27 15.45
CA LEU A 7 1.29 6.04 16.16
C LEU A 7 2.00 4.87 15.49
N THR A 8 2.96 4.25 16.18
CA THR A 8 3.59 3.01 15.75
C THR A 8 2.85 1.81 16.31
N THR A 9 2.46 0.89 15.44
CA THR A 9 1.81 -0.37 15.80
C THR A 9 2.69 -1.52 15.35
N LYS A 10 2.94 -2.47 16.26
CA LYS A 10 3.68 -3.70 15.98
C LYS A 10 2.83 -4.92 16.33
N ILE A 11 2.71 -5.82 15.38
CA ILE A 11 2.06 -7.13 15.55
C ILE A 11 3.11 -8.21 15.36
N VAL A 12 3.16 -9.15 16.31
CA VAL A 12 4.02 -10.33 16.23
C VAL A 12 3.11 -11.55 16.27
N VAL A 13 3.20 -12.35 15.22
CA VAL A 13 2.49 -13.63 15.12
C VAL A 13 3.51 -14.74 15.31
N SER A 14 3.31 -15.58 16.31
CA SER A 14 4.19 -16.72 16.61
C SER A 14 3.51 -18.03 16.21
N TYR A 15 4.23 -18.87 15.51
CA TYR A 15 3.74 -20.19 15.13
C TYR A 15 4.21 -21.25 16.14
N ASN A 16 3.26 -21.91 16.80
CA ASN A 16 3.51 -22.92 17.83
C ASN A 16 3.14 -24.34 17.39
N GLY A 17 2.93 -24.57 16.09
CA GLY A 17 2.63 -25.90 15.55
C GLY A 17 3.84 -26.83 15.59
N ALA A 18 3.61 -28.13 15.48
CA ALA A 18 4.65 -29.16 15.50
C ALA A 18 5.27 -29.44 14.11
N HIS A 19 4.63 -28.99 13.04
CA HIS A 19 5.05 -29.24 11.65
C HIS A 19 5.08 -27.93 10.86
N PRO A 20 5.88 -27.83 9.79
CA PRO A 20 5.86 -26.64 8.93
C PRO A 20 4.44 -26.32 8.43
N TYR A 21 4.13 -25.03 8.38
CA TYR A 21 2.84 -24.52 7.93
C TYR A 21 3.04 -23.46 6.86
N PHE A 22 2.33 -23.61 5.75
CA PHE A 22 2.36 -22.66 4.64
C PHE A 22 1.10 -21.80 4.67
N THR A 23 1.28 -20.48 4.66
CA THR A 23 0.18 -19.54 4.46
C THR A 23 -0.02 -19.28 2.97
N ASN A 24 -1.27 -19.12 2.57
CA ASN A 24 -1.62 -18.59 1.25
C ASN A 24 -1.98 -17.10 1.37
N ALA A 25 -2.03 -16.41 0.24
CA ALA A 25 -2.59 -15.06 0.21
C ALA A 25 -3.99 -15.06 0.82
N GLY A 26 -4.24 -14.20 1.81
CA GLY A 26 -5.50 -14.11 2.52
C GLY A 26 -5.70 -15.11 3.68
N SER A 27 -4.76 -16.02 3.96
CA SER A 27 -4.83 -16.92 5.13
C SER A 27 -4.79 -16.15 6.46
N ILE A 28 -4.09 -15.03 6.48
CA ILE A 28 -4.01 -14.10 7.60
C ILE A 28 -4.51 -12.74 7.12
N GLY A 29 -5.34 -12.10 7.90
CA GLY A 29 -5.80 -10.74 7.64
C GLY A 29 -5.74 -9.90 8.90
N VAL A 30 -5.24 -8.68 8.76
CA VAL A 30 -5.25 -7.68 9.83
C VAL A 30 -6.27 -6.62 9.49
N SER A 31 -7.28 -6.44 10.34
CA SER A 31 -8.30 -5.43 10.15
C SER A 31 -7.70 -4.03 10.32
N PHE A 32 -7.90 -3.18 9.33
CA PHE A 32 -7.55 -1.77 9.36
C PHE A 32 -8.82 -0.96 9.08
N PRO A 33 -9.53 -0.50 10.13
CA PRO A 33 -10.81 0.16 9.99
C PRO A 33 -10.64 1.58 9.47
N LEU A 34 -11.05 1.82 8.24
CA LEU A 34 -11.20 3.14 7.64
C LEU A 34 -12.66 3.39 7.30
N GLN A 35 -13.10 4.60 7.49
CA GLN A 35 -14.49 4.99 7.22
C GLN A 35 -14.67 5.39 5.74
N ASP A 36 -14.27 4.51 4.82
CA ASP A 36 -14.44 4.70 3.37
C ASP A 36 -15.82 4.15 2.93
N ARG A 37 -16.87 4.86 3.27
CA ARG A 37 -18.23 4.54 2.89
C ARG A 37 -19.09 5.78 2.71
N TYR A 38 -20.05 5.71 1.81
CA TYR A 38 -20.96 6.81 1.51
C TYR A 38 -22.23 6.68 2.33
N THR A 39 -22.65 7.82 2.90
CA THR A 39 -23.92 8.01 3.61
C THR A 39 -24.54 9.33 3.16
N ASP A 40 -25.09 10.12 4.08
CA ASP A 40 -25.52 11.49 3.75
C ASP A 40 -24.32 12.46 3.57
N SER A 41 -24.56 13.55 2.89
CA SER A 41 -23.50 14.50 2.50
C SER A 41 -22.76 15.13 3.69
N VAL A 42 -23.45 15.37 4.79
CA VAL A 42 -22.83 15.98 6.00
C VAL A 42 -21.90 14.98 6.66
N THR A 43 -22.38 13.76 6.89
CA THR A 43 -21.58 12.67 7.48
C THR A 43 -20.38 12.34 6.59
N CYS A 44 -20.57 12.28 5.26
CA CYS A 44 -19.46 12.03 4.34
C CYS A 44 -18.38 13.10 4.46
N ARG A 45 -18.77 14.38 4.39
CA ARG A 45 -17.84 15.51 4.50
C ARG A 45 -17.04 15.49 5.81
N ASP A 46 -17.71 15.28 6.93
CA ASP A 46 -17.14 15.51 8.24
C ASP A 46 -16.42 14.28 8.83
N TYR A 47 -16.87 13.07 8.49
CA TYR A 47 -16.46 11.84 9.18
C TYR A 47 -16.00 10.70 8.26
N ARG A 48 -15.97 10.90 6.95
CA ARG A 48 -15.59 9.84 5.99
C ARG A 48 -14.32 10.19 5.23
N CYS A 49 -13.71 9.16 4.64
CA CYS A 49 -12.49 9.31 3.85
C CYS A 49 -12.58 8.49 2.56
N HIS A 50 -11.74 8.85 1.60
CA HIS A 50 -11.35 8.01 0.47
C HIS A 50 -10.04 7.32 0.81
N ALA A 51 -10.03 6.00 0.91
CA ALA A 51 -8.85 5.22 1.18
C ALA A 51 -8.19 4.78 -0.14
N HIS A 52 -6.94 5.19 -0.32
CA HIS A 52 -6.07 4.74 -1.40
C HIS A 52 -5.05 3.79 -0.79
N ILE A 53 -5.16 2.50 -1.12
CA ILE A 53 -4.35 1.44 -0.53
C ILE A 53 -3.42 0.89 -1.59
N PHE A 54 -2.15 0.81 -1.27
CA PHE A 54 -1.13 0.15 -2.07
C PHE A 54 -0.48 -0.96 -1.25
N CYS A 55 -0.53 -2.19 -1.77
CA CYS A 55 0.14 -3.35 -1.20
C CYS A 55 1.12 -3.88 -2.24
N GLY A 56 2.37 -3.50 -2.10
CA GLY A 56 3.50 -3.91 -2.95
C GLY A 56 4.55 -4.61 -2.09
N GLU A 57 4.14 -5.64 -1.37
CA GLU A 57 4.99 -6.39 -0.44
C GLU A 57 5.58 -5.49 0.66
N ASN A 58 6.91 -5.31 0.69
CA ASN A 58 7.57 -4.44 1.68
C ASN A 58 7.27 -2.96 1.44
N THR A 59 6.86 -2.58 0.23
CA THR A 59 6.36 -1.25 -0.09
C THR A 59 4.85 -1.23 0.00
N SER A 60 4.32 -0.89 1.16
CA SER A 60 2.87 -0.85 1.38
C SER A 60 2.48 0.37 2.20
N TYR A 61 1.42 1.04 1.76
CA TYR A 61 0.94 2.24 2.42
C TYR A 61 -0.55 2.49 2.17
N ILE A 62 -1.15 3.33 3.01
CA ILE A 62 -2.53 3.80 2.86
C ILE A 62 -2.53 5.32 2.96
N MET A 63 -3.15 5.98 1.99
CA MET A 63 -3.46 7.40 2.05
C MET A 63 -4.98 7.55 2.15
N ALA A 64 -5.47 7.96 3.32
CA ALA A 64 -6.88 8.19 3.56
C ALA A 64 -7.18 9.69 3.56
N LEU A 65 -7.81 10.17 2.49
CA LEU A 65 -8.18 11.57 2.30
C LEU A 65 -9.58 11.82 2.84
N ARG A 66 -9.77 12.79 3.73
CA ARG A 66 -11.10 13.19 4.20
C ARG A 66 -11.97 13.60 3.02
N MET A 67 -13.21 13.10 2.95
CA MET A 67 -14.13 13.41 1.85
C MET A 67 -14.47 14.90 1.78
N GLY A 68 -14.42 15.62 2.90
CA GLY A 68 -14.57 17.08 2.94
C GLY A 68 -13.37 17.87 2.40
N GLY A 69 -12.27 17.20 2.05
CA GLY A 69 -11.10 17.82 1.45
C GLY A 69 -10.18 18.55 2.42
N ALA A 70 -10.64 18.89 3.62
CA ALA A 70 -9.84 19.63 4.60
C ALA A 70 -8.88 18.73 5.36
N ALA A 71 -7.62 19.16 5.45
CA ALA A 71 -6.60 18.52 6.31
C ALA A 71 -6.95 18.69 7.82
N PRO A 72 -6.38 17.89 8.73
CA PRO A 72 -5.44 16.82 8.44
C PRO A 72 -6.12 15.57 7.87
N HIS A 73 -5.43 14.90 6.97
CA HIS A 73 -5.76 13.57 6.48
C HIS A 73 -5.02 12.50 7.29
N LEU A 74 -5.26 11.22 7.00
CA LEU A 74 -4.59 10.11 7.69
C LEU A 74 -3.75 9.29 6.72
N GLY A 75 -2.50 9.03 7.09
CA GLY A 75 -1.57 8.15 6.39
C GLY A 75 -1.21 6.93 7.23
N MET A 76 -0.89 5.84 6.55
CA MET A 76 -0.23 4.66 7.13
C MET A 76 0.88 4.21 6.20
N VAL A 77 2.02 3.79 6.76
CA VAL A 77 3.11 3.18 6.02
C VAL A 77 3.64 1.96 6.76
N LEU A 78 3.84 0.86 6.04
CA LEU A 78 4.49 -0.34 6.55
C LEU A 78 5.98 -0.03 6.74
N THR A 79 6.52 -0.33 7.94
CA THR A 79 7.94 -0.14 8.28
C THR A 79 8.67 -1.47 8.46
N LYS A 80 7.92 -2.55 8.69
CA LYS A 80 8.46 -3.91 8.77
C LYS A 80 7.43 -4.95 8.35
N GLY A 81 7.90 -5.98 7.65
CA GLY A 81 7.07 -7.07 7.14
C GLY A 81 6.70 -6.87 5.67
N SER A 82 5.70 -7.59 5.21
CA SER A 82 5.27 -7.59 3.82
C SER A 82 3.76 -7.79 3.71
N LEU A 83 3.11 -6.98 2.88
CA LEU A 83 1.68 -7.06 2.58
C LEU A 83 1.48 -7.27 1.07
N SER A 84 0.96 -8.41 0.68
CA SER A 84 0.77 -8.75 -0.74
C SER A 84 -0.56 -8.29 -1.33
N ALA A 85 -1.55 -8.05 -0.49
CA ALA A 85 -2.89 -7.70 -0.93
C ALA A 85 -3.71 -7.04 0.19
N TYR A 86 -4.84 -6.48 -0.20
CA TYR A 86 -5.91 -6.12 0.73
C TYR A 86 -7.25 -6.63 0.21
N SER A 87 -8.20 -6.80 1.11
CA SER A 87 -9.59 -7.06 0.76
C SER A 87 -10.52 -6.12 1.51
N ILE A 88 -11.75 -6.01 1.02
CA ILE A 88 -12.78 -5.15 1.59
C ILE A 88 -13.95 -6.04 1.97
N GLU A 89 -14.28 -6.06 3.25
CA GLU A 89 -15.51 -6.69 3.72
C GLU A 89 -16.70 -5.76 3.44
N ARG A 90 -17.68 -6.26 2.70
CA ARG A 90 -18.91 -5.53 2.40
C ARG A 90 -20.08 -6.16 3.16
N ASP A 91 -20.91 -5.34 3.76
CA ASP A 91 -22.22 -5.80 4.23
C ASP A 91 -23.19 -5.89 3.06
N LEU A 92 -23.33 -7.09 2.50
CA LEU A 92 -24.23 -7.35 1.37
C LEU A 92 -25.71 -7.23 1.74
N LYS A 93 -26.05 -7.07 3.03
CA LYS A 93 -27.42 -6.85 3.48
C LYS A 93 -27.84 -5.39 3.45
N LEU A 94 -26.87 -4.46 3.40
CA LEU A 94 -27.12 -3.04 3.29
C LEU A 94 -27.16 -2.64 1.81
N GLN A 95 -28.15 -1.84 1.44
CA GLN A 95 -28.27 -1.28 0.07
C GLN A 95 -27.31 -0.11 -0.19
N SER A 96 -26.35 0.14 0.71
CA SER A 96 -25.38 1.19 0.59
C SER A 96 -24.11 0.75 -0.17
N ASN A 97 -23.38 1.70 -0.73
CA ASN A 97 -22.01 1.48 -1.20
C ASN A 97 -21.02 1.35 -0.02
N ASP A 98 -21.46 0.67 1.04
CA ASP A 98 -20.62 0.44 2.22
C ASP A 98 -19.43 -0.44 1.81
N ARG A 99 -18.23 0.12 1.93
CA ARG A 99 -16.99 -0.61 1.63
C ARG A 99 -16.52 -1.43 2.83
N GLY A 100 -17.19 -1.32 3.97
CA GLY A 100 -16.89 -2.12 5.16
C GLY A 100 -15.51 -1.88 5.74
N CYS A 101 -14.95 -2.93 6.32
CA CYS A 101 -13.60 -2.95 6.89
C CYS A 101 -12.58 -3.38 5.85
N PHE A 102 -11.40 -2.77 5.89
CA PHE A 102 -10.24 -3.22 5.10
C PHE A 102 -9.47 -4.30 5.88
N TRP A 103 -9.07 -5.33 5.16
CA TRP A 103 -8.21 -6.39 5.67
C TRP A 103 -6.90 -6.36 4.90
N LEU A 104 -5.79 -6.17 5.60
CA LEU A 104 -4.46 -6.20 5.04
C LEU A 104 -3.91 -7.62 5.15
N HIS A 105 -3.46 -8.18 4.04
CA HIS A 105 -3.00 -9.56 3.97
C HIS A 105 -1.47 -9.60 3.86
N PRO A 106 -0.79 -10.18 4.88
CA PRO A 106 0.62 -10.48 4.79
C PRO A 106 0.93 -11.37 3.59
N SER A 107 2.14 -11.21 3.03
CA SER A 107 2.62 -12.09 1.97
C SER A 107 2.68 -13.54 2.45
N ALA A 108 2.39 -14.45 1.52
CA ALA A 108 2.45 -15.87 1.80
C ALA A 108 3.87 -16.28 2.21
N GLN A 109 3.97 -17.13 3.24
CA GLN A 109 5.26 -17.60 3.76
C GLN A 109 5.15 -18.99 4.39
N GLU A 110 6.28 -19.63 4.54
CA GLU A 110 6.45 -20.86 5.32
C GLU A 110 6.80 -20.50 6.77
N PHE A 111 6.15 -21.18 7.71
CA PHE A 111 6.48 -21.14 9.13
C PHE A 111 7.03 -22.51 9.56
N ALA A 112 8.27 -22.55 10.01
CA ALA A 112 8.77 -23.67 10.80
C ALA A 112 8.27 -23.55 12.25
N PRO A 113 8.25 -24.67 13.03
CA PRO A 113 7.92 -24.61 14.45
C PRO A 113 8.80 -23.59 15.21
N GLY A 114 8.16 -22.64 15.88
CA GLY A 114 8.84 -21.57 16.62
C GLY A 114 9.08 -20.27 15.83
N ASP A 115 8.77 -20.24 14.55
CA ASP A 115 8.93 -19.04 13.75
C ASP A 115 7.96 -17.93 14.15
N THR A 116 8.38 -16.70 13.84
CA THR A 116 7.57 -15.50 14.07
C THR A 116 7.53 -14.62 12.82
N MET A 117 6.35 -14.07 12.56
CA MET A 117 6.15 -12.98 11.61
C MET A 117 5.96 -11.67 12.37
N THR A 118 6.57 -10.60 11.89
CA THR A 118 6.37 -9.27 12.44
C THR A 118 5.82 -8.35 11.36
N LEU A 119 4.73 -7.66 11.68
CA LEU A 119 4.24 -6.50 10.94
C LEU A 119 4.39 -5.26 11.82
N GLU A 120 4.95 -4.20 11.26
CA GLU A 120 5.03 -2.91 11.93
C GLU A 120 4.68 -1.80 10.95
N TRP A 121 3.88 -0.84 11.41
CA TRP A 121 3.52 0.33 10.62
C TRP A 121 3.40 1.57 11.48
N LYS A 122 3.53 2.71 10.82
CA LYS A 122 3.25 4.02 11.39
C LYS A 122 1.96 4.58 10.82
N VAL A 123 1.14 5.15 11.70
CA VAL A 123 -0.05 5.94 11.35
C VAL A 123 0.22 7.39 11.71
N PHE A 124 -0.07 8.31 10.80
CA PHE A 124 0.30 9.71 10.93
C PHE A 124 -0.69 10.64 10.23
N PRO A 125 -0.88 11.89 10.72
CA PRO A 125 -1.62 12.92 10.00
C PRO A 125 -0.78 13.49 8.86
N HIS A 126 -1.45 13.94 7.79
CA HIS A 126 -0.79 14.64 6.68
C HIS A 126 -1.69 15.73 6.07
N GLN A 127 -1.07 16.69 5.35
CA GLN A 127 -1.74 17.88 4.80
C GLN A 127 -2.20 17.71 3.35
N GLY A 128 -1.91 16.59 2.72
CA GLY A 128 -2.24 16.31 1.33
C GLY A 128 -1.23 15.35 0.70
N ARG A 129 -1.29 15.17 -0.62
CA ARG A 129 -0.49 14.16 -1.32
C ARG A 129 1.01 14.38 -1.19
N GLU A 130 1.47 15.63 -1.31
CA GLU A 130 2.89 15.95 -1.21
C GLU A 130 3.44 15.70 0.20
N ASP A 131 2.78 16.22 1.24
CA ASP A 131 3.17 15.96 2.63
C ASP A 131 3.10 14.46 2.99
N PHE A 132 2.13 13.73 2.42
CA PHE A 132 2.08 12.27 2.55
C PHE A 132 3.34 11.61 1.98
N ARG A 133 3.74 11.96 0.75
CA ARG A 133 4.96 11.43 0.12
C ARG A 133 6.23 11.78 0.91
N GLU A 134 6.32 13.00 1.43
CA GLU A 134 7.44 13.40 2.30
C GLU A 134 7.51 12.55 3.57
N LYS A 135 6.36 12.26 4.19
CA LYS A 135 6.30 11.37 5.36
C LYS A 135 6.64 9.92 5.03
N LEU A 136 6.26 9.41 3.85
CA LEU A 136 6.72 8.09 3.39
C LEU A 136 8.25 8.05 3.31
N ARG A 137 8.88 9.09 2.74
CA ARG A 137 10.35 9.19 2.67
C ARG A 137 11.00 9.24 4.06
N ALA A 138 10.36 9.91 5.01
CA ALA A 138 10.89 10.05 6.36
C ALA A 138 10.72 8.81 7.24
N PHE A 139 9.69 8.00 7.00
CA PHE A 139 9.29 6.94 7.92
C PHE A 139 9.63 5.53 7.46
N SER A 140 9.95 5.32 6.20
CA SER A 140 10.11 3.98 5.65
C SER A 140 11.14 3.92 4.53
N GLN A 141 11.40 2.70 4.06
CA GLN A 141 12.23 2.41 2.88
C GLN A 141 11.33 1.94 1.74
N VAL A 142 10.41 2.80 1.33
CA VAL A 142 9.49 2.48 0.23
C VAL A 142 10.10 2.78 -1.13
N ILE A 143 9.57 2.15 -2.16
CA ILE A 143 9.74 2.54 -3.55
C ILE A 143 8.46 3.25 -3.96
N LEU A 144 8.53 4.55 -4.26
CA LEU A 144 7.40 5.29 -4.78
C LEU A 144 7.28 5.02 -6.28
N VAL A 145 6.11 4.61 -6.70
CA VAL A 145 5.81 4.33 -8.11
C VAL A 145 4.66 5.22 -8.53
N ASP A 146 4.79 5.84 -9.68
CA ASP A 146 3.75 6.63 -10.31
C ASP A 146 3.75 6.37 -11.81
N ALA A 147 2.60 6.42 -12.45
CA ALA A 147 2.47 6.26 -13.89
C ALA A 147 1.66 7.43 -14.47
N GLU A 148 2.06 7.91 -15.63
CA GLU A 148 1.31 8.95 -16.34
C GLU A 148 -0.12 8.48 -16.61
N GLN A 149 -0.27 7.20 -16.95
CA GLN A 149 -1.57 6.54 -17.13
C GLN A 149 -1.49 5.10 -16.65
N TYR A 150 -2.47 4.67 -15.85
CA TYR A 150 -2.63 3.28 -15.40
C TYR A 150 -3.49 2.43 -16.35
N VAL A 151 -4.16 3.07 -17.30
CA VAL A 151 -4.93 2.44 -18.37
C VAL A 151 -4.57 3.10 -19.68
N ILE A 152 -4.09 2.31 -20.62
CA ILE A 152 -3.72 2.76 -21.98
C ILE A 152 -4.39 1.86 -23.02
N TYR A 153 -4.58 2.39 -24.23
CA TYR A 153 -5.03 1.59 -25.37
C TYR A 153 -3.86 0.83 -26.00
N PRO A 154 -4.14 -0.30 -26.73
CA PRO A 154 -3.10 -0.98 -27.46
C PRO A 154 -2.33 -0.06 -28.40
N GLY A 155 -1.00 -0.12 -28.37
CA GLY A 155 -0.11 0.74 -29.13
C GLY A 155 0.20 2.10 -28.52
N GLU A 156 -0.40 2.44 -27.40
CA GLU A 156 0.00 3.61 -26.58
C GLU A 156 1.09 3.24 -25.59
N THR A 157 1.78 4.26 -25.10
CA THR A 157 2.83 4.13 -24.08
C THR A 157 2.43 4.88 -22.82
N SER A 158 2.91 4.39 -21.66
CA SER A 158 2.81 5.09 -20.39
C SER A 158 4.16 5.09 -19.70
N LYS A 159 4.61 6.27 -19.29
CA LYS A 159 5.84 6.39 -18.52
C LYS A 159 5.56 6.09 -17.05
N VAL A 160 6.33 5.17 -16.49
CA VAL A 160 6.32 4.80 -15.07
C VAL A 160 7.56 5.37 -14.41
N THR A 161 7.36 6.22 -13.42
CA THR A 161 8.41 6.81 -12.60
C THR A 161 8.58 6.00 -11.32
N ILE A 162 9.82 5.63 -11.01
CA ILE A 162 10.19 4.80 -9.87
C ILE A 162 11.20 5.56 -9.03
N GLU A 163 10.87 5.81 -7.77
CA GLU A 163 11.67 6.56 -6.83
C GLU A 163 11.92 5.72 -5.56
N PRO A 164 13.03 4.97 -5.45
CA PRO A 164 13.46 4.43 -4.17
C PRO A 164 13.81 5.57 -3.22
N VAL A 165 13.24 5.59 -2.01
CA VAL A 165 13.54 6.62 -1.01
C VAL A 165 14.79 6.27 -0.17
N PHE A 166 15.56 5.31 -0.62
CA PHE A 166 16.81 4.81 -0.03
C PHE A 166 17.86 4.64 -1.13
N PRO A 167 19.15 4.57 -0.77
CA PRO A 167 20.19 4.28 -1.73
C PRO A 167 19.97 2.89 -2.36
N ALA A 168 19.61 2.86 -3.64
CA ALA A 168 19.47 1.64 -4.42
C ALA A 168 20.71 1.48 -5.32
N GLU A 169 21.35 0.32 -5.27
CA GLU A 169 22.48 -0.02 -6.14
C GLU A 169 22.02 -0.31 -7.57
N LYS A 170 20.83 -0.89 -7.68
CA LYS A 170 20.24 -1.29 -8.96
C LYS A 170 18.73 -1.25 -8.86
N VAL A 171 18.07 -0.79 -9.92
CA VAL A 171 16.61 -0.89 -10.08
C VAL A 171 16.31 -1.63 -11.36
N THR A 172 15.39 -2.59 -11.29
CA THR A 172 14.93 -3.34 -12.46
C THR A 172 13.41 -3.32 -12.56
N VAL A 173 12.91 -3.38 -13.79
CA VAL A 173 11.49 -3.64 -14.08
C VAL A 173 11.41 -4.88 -14.95
N ASN A 174 10.70 -5.92 -14.49
CA ASN A 174 10.60 -7.20 -15.17
C ASN A 174 11.98 -7.79 -15.55
N GLY A 175 12.99 -7.58 -14.69
CA GLY A 175 14.37 -8.02 -14.91
C GLY A 175 15.22 -7.09 -15.78
N THR A 176 14.65 -6.08 -16.41
CA THR A 176 15.38 -5.08 -17.20
C THR A 176 15.94 -4.02 -16.26
N SER A 177 17.27 -3.81 -16.30
CA SER A 177 17.92 -2.75 -15.49
C SER A 177 17.62 -1.37 -16.04
N LEU A 178 17.36 -0.44 -15.14
CA LEU A 178 17.15 0.96 -15.46
C LEU A 178 18.34 1.80 -15.00
N GLU A 179 18.59 2.88 -15.73
CA GLU A 179 19.54 3.90 -15.32
C GLU A 179 18.83 5.03 -14.58
N LYS A 180 19.54 5.60 -13.61
CA LYS A 180 19.03 6.73 -12.84
C LYS A 180 19.06 7.99 -13.69
N THR A 181 17.97 8.72 -13.75
CA THR A 181 17.88 9.99 -14.45
C THR A 181 18.63 11.10 -13.71
N GLU A 182 18.85 12.24 -14.36
CA GLU A 182 19.45 13.43 -13.73
C GLU A 182 18.65 13.94 -12.53
N ASN A 183 17.33 13.71 -12.52
CA ASN A 183 16.45 14.07 -11.42
C ASN A 183 16.47 13.06 -10.26
N GLY A 184 17.27 12.01 -10.34
CA GLY A 184 17.44 11.06 -9.25
C GLY A 184 16.39 9.96 -9.18
N VAL A 185 15.51 9.84 -10.15
CA VAL A 185 14.48 8.79 -10.28
C VAL A 185 14.84 7.84 -11.43
N TYR A 186 14.12 6.72 -11.52
CA TYR A 186 14.21 5.80 -12.66
C TYR A 186 12.93 5.91 -13.47
N GLU A 187 13.05 5.79 -14.79
CA GLU A 187 11.91 5.84 -15.70
C GLU A 187 11.85 4.56 -16.52
N TYR A 188 10.65 4.00 -16.61
CA TYR A 188 10.34 2.85 -17.44
C TYR A 188 9.20 3.20 -18.38
N LEU A 189 9.41 2.99 -19.68
CA LEU A 189 8.35 3.17 -20.68
C LEU A 189 7.63 1.84 -20.88
N PHE A 190 6.39 1.78 -20.42
CA PHE A 190 5.52 0.65 -20.64
C PHE A 190 4.73 0.83 -21.94
N GLU A 191 4.73 -0.21 -22.76
CA GLU A 191 3.91 -0.29 -23.99
C GLU A 191 3.32 -1.69 -24.14
N ASN A 192 2.18 -1.83 -24.79
CA ASN A 192 1.63 -3.11 -25.14
C ASN A 192 0.69 -3.01 -26.36
N GLU A 193 0.72 -4.04 -27.20
CA GLU A 193 -0.14 -4.16 -28.37
C GLU A 193 -1.45 -4.93 -28.11
N LYS A 194 -1.58 -5.58 -26.95
CA LYS A 194 -2.74 -6.43 -26.60
C LYS A 194 -3.48 -5.88 -25.41
N THR A 195 -4.79 -6.03 -25.41
CA THR A 195 -5.61 -5.78 -24.23
C THR A 195 -5.35 -6.83 -23.15
N GLY A 196 -5.29 -6.42 -21.90
CA GLY A 196 -5.06 -7.31 -20.78
C GLY A 196 -4.67 -6.54 -19.51
N GLU A 197 -4.43 -7.28 -18.46
CA GLU A 197 -3.87 -6.79 -17.21
C GLU A 197 -2.38 -7.17 -17.15
N TYR A 198 -1.54 -6.21 -16.82
CA TYR A 198 -0.09 -6.38 -16.82
C TYR A 198 0.47 -6.02 -15.44
N VAL A 199 1.27 -6.92 -14.89
CA VAL A 199 1.98 -6.72 -13.63
C VAL A 199 3.42 -6.35 -13.93
N LEU A 200 3.87 -5.21 -13.39
CA LEU A 200 5.26 -4.79 -13.42
C LEU A 200 5.94 -5.19 -12.12
N SER A 201 6.93 -6.08 -12.22
CA SER A 201 7.77 -6.45 -11.08
C SER A 201 8.94 -5.48 -10.97
N ILE A 202 8.98 -4.71 -9.88
CA ILE A 202 10.00 -3.70 -9.60
C ILE A 202 10.88 -4.21 -8.46
N CYS A 203 12.19 -4.30 -8.71
CA CYS A 203 13.17 -4.79 -7.74
C CYS A 203 14.37 -3.84 -7.64
#